data_8f0ecc520350c9dab698ef6ac2171281
#
_entry.id   8f0ecc520350c9dab698ef6ac2171281
#
_cell.length_a   1.000
_cell.length_b   1.000
_cell.length_c   1.000
_cell.angle_alpha   90.00
_cell.angle_beta   90.00
_cell.angle_gamma   90.00
#
_symmetry.space_group_name_H-M   'P 1'
#
loop_
_entity.id
_entity.type
_entity.pdbx_description
1 polymer ?
#
loop_
_entity_poly.entity_id
_entity_poly.type
_entity_poly.pdbx_seq_one_letter_code
_entity_poly.pdbx_strand_id
1 'polypeptide(L)'
;AVAKLSDEAQNADRRRIAAESTLATQMAQMSLDSQNLAKQTQTIAGALSSSQTRGRFGELHLETLLKNAGLREHEHYVKQTNIQSSEEGSARPDITLNTNTESKIFIDSKFPFERFFEAFETEDQSKRHDLLAQHAKDLLKHAEALSKRRYAEKGNSADFVILYAPIDAIYTEAINAIPDFITQCLKLNVT
;
A
#
# COMPACT_ATOMS: atom_id res chain seq x y z
N ALA A 1 23.83 -54.07 16.40
CA ALA A 1 23.78 -52.64 16.88
C ALA A 1 24.50 -51.71 15.91
N VAL A 2 25.74 -51.99 15.50
CA VAL A 2 26.54 -51.11 14.61
C VAL A 2 25.88 -50.91 13.22
N ALA A 3 25.33 -51.95 12.58
CA ALA A 3 24.65 -51.86 11.27
C ALA A 3 23.42 -50.97 11.35
N LYS A 4 22.64 -51.03 12.44
CA LYS A 4 21.44 -50.18 12.61
C LYS A 4 21.77 -48.69 12.75
N LEU A 5 22.84 -48.37 13.48
CA LEU A 5 23.36 -47.02 13.60
C LEU A 5 23.87 -46.44 12.27
N SER A 6 24.52 -47.31 11.46
CA SER A 6 24.97 -46.93 10.10
C SER A 6 23.80 -46.61 9.18
N ASP A 7 22.73 -47.41 9.20
CA ASP A 7 21.53 -47.18 8.40
C ASP A 7 20.77 -45.91 8.84
N GLU A 8 20.68 -45.68 10.14
CA GLU A 8 20.08 -44.46 10.70
C GLU A 8 20.85 -43.19 10.29
N ALA A 9 22.19 -43.25 10.34
CA ALA A 9 23.04 -42.14 9.90
C ALA A 9 22.91 -41.87 8.39
N GLN A 10 22.90 -42.91 7.57
CA GLN A 10 22.68 -42.74 6.11
C GLN A 10 21.29 -42.16 5.77
N ASN A 11 20.27 -42.62 6.49
CA ASN A 11 18.91 -42.07 6.29
C ASN A 11 18.79 -40.60 6.74
N ALA A 12 19.48 -40.24 7.83
CA ALA A 12 19.54 -38.84 8.28
C ALA A 12 20.24 -37.94 7.24
N ASP A 13 21.36 -38.43 6.69
CA ASP A 13 22.14 -37.70 5.67
C ASP A 13 21.33 -37.52 4.36
N ARG A 14 20.63 -38.55 3.92
CA ARG A 14 19.72 -38.46 2.75
C ARG A 14 18.62 -37.44 2.99
N ARG A 15 18.01 -37.43 4.18
CA ARG A 15 16.96 -36.41 4.51
C ARG A 15 17.53 -35.01 4.53
N ARG A 16 18.76 -34.82 5.05
CA ARG A 16 19.44 -33.52 5.06
C ARG A 16 19.70 -33.03 3.64
N ILE A 17 20.27 -33.86 2.78
CA ILE A 17 20.53 -33.52 1.37
C ILE A 17 19.22 -33.17 0.63
N ALA A 18 18.16 -33.93 0.86
CA ALA A 18 16.87 -33.65 0.27
C ALA A 18 16.28 -32.31 0.75
N ALA A 19 16.39 -32.01 2.05
CA ALA A 19 15.97 -30.74 2.63
C ALA A 19 16.77 -29.55 2.09
N GLU A 20 18.10 -29.68 1.99
CA GLU A 20 18.99 -28.68 1.40
C GLU A 20 18.64 -28.41 -0.08
N SER A 21 18.37 -29.46 -0.85
CA SER A 21 17.95 -29.32 -2.26
C SER A 21 16.60 -28.63 -2.39
N THR A 22 15.64 -28.97 -1.52
CA THR A 22 14.32 -28.33 -1.51
C THR A 22 14.44 -26.86 -1.14
N LEU A 23 15.24 -26.54 -0.13
CA LEU A 23 15.49 -25.16 0.30
C LEU A 23 16.15 -24.35 -0.82
N ALA A 24 17.16 -24.90 -1.48
CA ALA A 24 17.83 -24.24 -2.60
C ALA A 24 16.85 -23.95 -3.76
N THR A 25 15.96 -24.91 -4.06
CA THR A 25 14.92 -24.72 -5.10
C THR A 25 13.92 -23.62 -4.70
N GLN A 26 13.48 -23.61 -3.43
CA GLN A 26 12.57 -22.57 -2.92
C GLN A 26 13.23 -21.19 -2.94
N MET A 27 14.51 -21.08 -2.54
CA MET A 27 15.25 -19.81 -2.61
C MET A 27 15.42 -19.33 -4.06
N ALA A 28 15.71 -20.23 -5.01
CA ALA A 28 15.78 -19.88 -6.43
C ALA A 28 14.42 -19.37 -6.97
N GLN A 29 13.33 -20.05 -6.61
CA GLN A 29 11.99 -19.62 -7.00
C GLN A 29 11.64 -18.25 -6.41
N MET A 30 11.91 -18.05 -5.12
CA MET A 30 11.67 -16.78 -4.44
C MET A 30 12.49 -15.63 -5.06
N SER A 31 13.73 -15.92 -5.50
CA SER A 31 14.56 -14.95 -6.24
C SER A 31 13.95 -14.58 -7.59
N LEU A 32 13.44 -15.57 -8.34
CA LEU A 32 12.76 -15.35 -9.62
C LEU A 32 11.46 -14.55 -9.45
N ASP A 33 10.67 -14.88 -8.43
CA ASP A 33 9.43 -14.18 -8.13
C ASP A 33 9.70 -12.71 -7.73
N SER A 34 10.77 -12.49 -6.94
CA SER A 34 11.23 -11.15 -6.58
C SER A 34 11.69 -10.34 -7.81
N GLN A 35 12.44 -10.96 -8.72
CA GLN A 35 12.86 -10.31 -9.97
C GLN A 35 11.68 -9.99 -10.90
N ASN A 36 10.70 -10.89 -11.00
CA ASN A 36 9.49 -10.66 -11.79
C ASN A 36 8.66 -9.52 -11.19
N LEU A 37 8.52 -9.48 -9.87
CA LEU A 37 7.83 -8.39 -9.18
C LEU A 37 8.55 -7.05 -9.41
N ALA A 38 9.88 -7.01 -9.31
CA ALA A 38 10.68 -5.82 -9.59
C ALA A 38 10.48 -5.34 -11.04
N LYS A 39 10.47 -6.27 -12.01
CA LYS A 39 10.23 -5.98 -13.42
C LYS A 39 8.84 -5.42 -13.70
N GLN A 40 7.82 -6.00 -13.09
CA GLN A 40 6.43 -5.51 -13.18
C GLN A 40 6.30 -4.13 -12.53
N THR A 41 6.92 -3.92 -11.38
CA THR A 41 6.96 -2.65 -10.67
C THR A 41 7.66 -1.57 -11.51
N GLN A 42 8.78 -1.90 -12.17
CA GLN A 42 9.50 -0.99 -13.06
C GLN A 42 8.69 -0.61 -14.31
N THR A 43 7.93 -1.54 -14.88
CA THR A 43 7.04 -1.26 -16.01
C THR A 43 5.90 -0.31 -15.58
N ILE A 44 5.33 -0.52 -14.41
CA ILE A 44 4.31 0.37 -13.84
C ILE A 44 4.91 1.73 -13.51
N ALA A 45 6.12 1.78 -12.93
CA ALA A 45 6.84 3.02 -12.62
C ALA A 45 7.06 3.87 -13.87
N GLY A 46 7.52 3.25 -14.96
CA GLY A 46 7.72 3.92 -16.24
C GLY A 46 6.41 4.51 -16.81
N ALA A 47 5.32 3.75 -16.73
CA ALA A 47 3.98 4.21 -17.15
C ALA A 47 3.42 5.31 -16.24
N LEU A 48 3.82 5.34 -14.96
CA LEU A 48 3.38 6.30 -13.94
C LEU A 48 4.43 7.40 -13.68
N SER A 49 5.24 7.76 -14.67
CA SER A 49 6.35 8.70 -14.53
C SER A 49 5.93 10.11 -14.09
N SER A 50 4.72 10.57 -14.46
CA SER A 50 4.22 11.88 -14.05
C SER A 50 3.31 11.80 -12.83
N SER A 51 3.33 12.84 -11.97
CA SER A 51 2.43 12.95 -10.81
C SER A 51 0.94 12.94 -11.22
N GLN A 52 0.62 13.50 -12.37
CA GLN A 52 -0.73 13.51 -12.92
C GLN A 52 -1.19 12.11 -13.33
N THR A 53 -0.34 11.33 -14.00
CA THR A 53 -0.65 9.95 -14.40
C THR A 53 -0.83 9.06 -13.18
N ARG A 54 -0.01 9.26 -12.13
CA ARG A 54 -0.11 8.56 -10.86
C ARG A 54 -1.44 8.82 -10.15
N GLY A 55 -1.82 10.10 -10.03
CA GLY A 55 -3.11 10.48 -9.43
C GLY A 55 -4.27 9.83 -10.16
N ARG A 56 -4.30 9.97 -11.49
CA ARG A 56 -5.33 9.36 -12.32
C ARG A 56 -5.41 7.83 -12.24
N PHE A 57 -4.26 7.16 -12.11
CA PHE A 57 -4.23 5.71 -11.91
C PHE A 57 -4.86 5.32 -10.58
N GLY A 58 -4.51 6.00 -9.49
CA GLY A 58 -5.10 5.75 -8.16
C GLY A 58 -6.61 5.94 -8.14
N GLU A 59 -7.09 7.04 -8.72
CA GLU A 59 -8.52 7.32 -8.84
C GLU A 59 -9.26 6.24 -9.66
N LEU A 60 -8.71 5.85 -10.82
CA LEU A 60 -9.30 4.83 -11.70
C LEU A 60 -9.32 3.46 -11.02
N HIS A 61 -8.24 3.10 -10.32
CA HIS A 61 -8.16 1.83 -9.61
C HIS A 61 -9.18 1.77 -8.47
N LEU A 62 -9.30 2.85 -7.68
CA LEU A 62 -10.29 2.96 -6.62
C LEU A 62 -11.71 2.85 -7.19
N GLU A 63 -12.01 3.55 -8.28
CA GLU A 63 -13.32 3.49 -8.96
C GLU A 63 -13.63 2.06 -9.42
N THR A 64 -12.65 1.38 -10.02
CA THR A 64 -12.80 -0.01 -10.48
C THR A 64 -13.09 -0.95 -9.31
N LEU A 65 -12.40 -0.77 -8.19
CA LEU A 65 -12.62 -1.54 -6.96
C LEU A 65 -14.06 -1.34 -6.43
N LEU A 66 -14.54 -0.10 -6.37
CA LEU A 66 -15.89 0.21 -5.93
C LEU A 66 -16.95 -0.41 -6.84
N LYS A 67 -16.76 -0.34 -8.17
CA LYS A 67 -17.65 -0.99 -9.14
C LYS A 67 -17.66 -2.51 -9.00
N ASN A 68 -16.50 -3.13 -8.81
CA ASN A 68 -16.39 -4.58 -8.60
C ASN A 68 -17.04 -5.02 -7.28
N ALA A 69 -17.05 -4.15 -6.27
CA ALA A 69 -17.80 -4.35 -5.02
C ALA A 69 -19.33 -4.13 -5.17
N GLY A 70 -19.81 -3.84 -6.39
CA GLY A 70 -21.24 -3.62 -6.67
C GLY A 70 -21.75 -2.21 -6.36
N LEU A 71 -20.86 -1.28 -6.03
CA LEU A 71 -21.22 0.10 -5.75
C LEU A 71 -21.43 0.89 -7.06
N ARG A 72 -22.46 1.73 -7.10
CA ARG A 72 -22.83 2.54 -8.26
C ARG A 72 -22.58 4.02 -8.01
N GLU A 73 -21.99 4.69 -8.99
CA GLU A 73 -21.79 6.14 -8.94
C GLU A 73 -23.15 6.87 -8.88
N HIS A 74 -23.20 7.98 -8.19
CA HIS A 74 -24.38 8.80 -7.87
C HIS A 74 -25.41 8.16 -6.91
N GLU A 75 -25.36 6.87 -6.67
CA GLU A 75 -26.22 6.18 -5.72
C GLU A 75 -25.45 5.88 -4.42
N HIS A 76 -24.31 5.17 -4.54
CA HIS A 76 -23.52 4.74 -3.41
C HIS A 76 -22.30 5.62 -3.17
N TYR A 77 -21.78 6.26 -4.22
CA TYR A 77 -20.64 7.17 -4.11
C TYR A 77 -20.70 8.31 -5.16
N VAL A 78 -19.98 9.38 -4.86
CA VAL A 78 -19.79 10.52 -5.76
C VAL A 78 -18.29 10.82 -5.86
N LYS A 79 -17.81 11.11 -7.08
CA LYS A 79 -16.42 11.49 -7.34
C LYS A 79 -16.25 13.00 -7.19
N GLN A 80 -15.09 13.43 -6.67
CA GLN A 80 -14.63 14.83 -6.60
C GLN A 80 -15.70 15.82 -6.12
N THR A 81 -16.35 15.50 -5.02
CA THR A 81 -17.42 16.34 -4.48
C THR A 81 -16.83 17.66 -3.98
N ASN A 82 -17.31 18.77 -4.53
CA ASN A 82 -17.07 20.09 -3.97
C ASN A 82 -17.80 20.18 -2.63
N ILE A 83 -17.09 20.01 -1.53
CA ILE A 83 -17.64 20.30 -0.22
C ILE A 83 -17.58 21.82 -0.09
N GLN A 84 -18.72 22.49 -0.20
CA GLN A 84 -18.82 23.93 0.05
C GLN A 84 -18.46 24.21 1.49
N SER A 85 -17.24 24.67 1.71
CA SER A 85 -16.89 25.36 2.93
C SER A 85 -16.79 26.85 2.60
N SER A 86 -17.40 27.67 3.44
CA SER A 86 -17.41 29.12 3.33
C SER A 86 -16.04 29.78 3.56
N GLU A 87 -14.96 29.01 3.63
CA GLU A 87 -13.60 29.50 3.82
C GLU A 87 -12.68 29.02 2.71
N GLU A 88 -11.77 29.88 2.27
CA GLU A 88 -10.75 29.65 1.26
C GLU A 88 -9.92 28.39 1.61
N GLY A 89 -10.09 27.33 0.83
CA GLY A 89 -9.41 26.05 1.03
C GLY A 89 -10.34 24.86 0.88
N SER A 90 -11.18 24.85 -0.16
CA SER A 90 -12.09 23.75 -0.47
C SER A 90 -11.33 22.42 -0.56
N ALA A 91 -11.34 21.65 0.52
CA ALA A 91 -10.84 20.28 0.52
C ALA A 91 -11.80 19.42 -0.31
N ARG A 92 -11.29 18.78 -1.36
CA ARG A 92 -12.06 17.90 -2.23
C ARG A 92 -11.56 16.48 -2.02
N PRO A 93 -12.37 15.60 -1.42
CA PRO A 93 -12.04 14.18 -1.42
C PRO A 93 -12.19 13.62 -2.84
N ASP A 94 -11.39 12.62 -3.18
CA ASP A 94 -11.50 11.97 -4.51
C ASP A 94 -12.82 11.21 -4.62
N ILE A 95 -13.24 10.54 -3.56
CA ILE A 95 -14.51 9.82 -3.46
C ILE A 95 -15.22 10.17 -2.14
N THR A 96 -16.52 10.37 -2.23
CA THR A 96 -17.44 10.42 -1.10
C THR A 96 -18.39 9.24 -1.17
N LEU A 97 -18.32 8.31 -0.20
CA LEU A 97 -19.28 7.23 -0.06
C LEU A 97 -20.51 7.71 0.73
N ASN A 98 -21.68 7.36 0.25
CA ASN A 98 -22.95 7.57 0.97
C ASN A 98 -23.27 6.30 1.75
N THR A 99 -23.49 6.42 3.05
CA THR A 99 -23.95 5.31 3.89
C THR A 99 -25.46 5.31 4.05
N ASN A 100 -26.03 4.20 4.48
CA ASN A 100 -27.47 4.11 4.73
C ASN A 100 -27.97 4.98 5.92
N THR A 101 -27.03 5.56 6.69
CA THR A 101 -27.32 6.39 7.87
C THR A 101 -27.20 7.89 7.60
N GLU A 102 -27.23 8.32 6.34
CA GLU A 102 -26.93 9.69 5.90
C GLU A 102 -25.49 10.14 6.18
N SER A 103 -24.68 9.33 6.85
CA SER A 103 -23.27 9.61 7.07
C SER A 103 -22.48 9.45 5.79
N LYS A 104 -21.43 10.24 5.65
CA LYS A 104 -20.51 10.19 4.51
C LYS A 104 -19.16 9.67 4.95
N ILE A 105 -18.53 8.85 4.12
CA ILE A 105 -17.15 8.43 4.31
C ILE A 105 -16.33 9.02 3.17
N PHE A 106 -15.25 9.68 3.50
CA PHE A 106 -14.36 10.30 2.54
C PHE A 106 -13.16 9.41 2.26
N ILE A 107 -12.81 9.28 0.99
CA ILE A 107 -11.64 8.52 0.53
C ILE A 107 -10.77 9.47 -0.27
N ASP A 108 -9.50 9.55 0.09
CA ASP A 108 -8.47 10.27 -0.66
C ASP A 108 -7.50 9.24 -1.26
N SER A 109 -7.33 9.28 -2.56
CA SER A 109 -6.43 8.40 -3.30
C SER A 109 -5.17 9.17 -3.64
N LYS A 110 -4.21 9.18 -2.75
CA LYS A 110 -2.95 9.87 -3.00
C LYS A 110 -1.74 8.96 -2.86
N PHE A 111 -0.78 9.19 -3.71
CA PHE A 111 0.23 8.23 -4.02
C PHE A 111 1.63 8.87 -4.03
N PRO A 112 2.35 8.89 -2.90
CA PRO A 112 3.74 9.30 -2.87
C PRO A 112 4.63 8.18 -3.38
N PHE A 113 4.71 8.01 -4.71
CA PHE A 113 5.45 6.92 -5.33
C PHE A 113 6.94 7.13 -5.51
N GLU A 114 7.39 8.37 -5.58
CA GLU A 114 8.75 8.67 -6.08
C GLU A 114 9.82 7.88 -5.34
N ARG A 115 9.88 8.01 -4.02
CA ARG A 115 10.90 7.32 -3.21
C ARG A 115 10.72 5.82 -3.15
N PHE A 116 9.47 5.35 -3.24
CA PHE A 116 9.18 3.94 -3.30
C PHE A 116 9.79 3.32 -4.56
N PHE A 117 9.57 3.91 -5.73
CA PHE A 117 10.16 3.41 -6.98
C PHE A 117 11.67 3.57 -7.03
N GLU A 118 12.21 4.70 -6.61
CA GLU A 118 13.67 4.89 -6.50
C GLU A 118 14.32 3.81 -5.63
N ALA A 119 13.64 3.36 -4.58
CA ALA A 119 14.14 2.27 -3.73
C ALA A 119 14.24 0.93 -4.47
N PHE A 120 13.35 0.66 -5.43
CA PHE A 120 13.38 -0.55 -6.23
C PHE A 120 14.29 -0.46 -7.47
N GLU A 121 14.66 0.75 -7.88
CA GLU A 121 15.62 0.97 -8.98
C GLU A 121 17.08 0.91 -8.52
N THR A 122 17.34 1.10 -7.23
CA THR A 122 18.72 1.08 -6.71
C THR A 122 19.17 -0.34 -6.33
N GLU A 123 20.40 -0.69 -6.70
CA GLU A 123 21.06 -1.92 -6.25
C GLU A 123 21.72 -1.77 -4.87
N ASP A 124 21.94 -0.55 -4.41
CA ASP A 124 22.52 -0.23 -3.12
C ASP A 124 21.49 -0.46 -2.00
N GLN A 125 21.76 -1.46 -1.16
CA GLN A 125 20.87 -1.85 -0.06
C GLN A 125 20.71 -0.75 1.00
N SER A 126 21.79 0.01 1.29
CA SER A 126 21.71 1.11 2.25
C SER A 126 20.84 2.24 1.73
N LYS A 127 21.05 2.63 0.46
CA LYS A 127 20.24 3.64 -0.21
C LYS A 127 18.77 3.21 -0.32
N ARG A 128 18.52 1.94 -0.62
CA ARG A 128 17.15 1.39 -0.65
C ARG A 128 16.46 1.54 0.69
N HIS A 129 17.14 1.17 1.77
CA HIS A 129 16.60 1.29 3.12
C HIS A 129 16.25 2.74 3.46
N ASP A 130 17.13 3.69 3.15
CA ASP A 130 16.91 5.12 3.39
C ASP A 130 15.72 5.67 2.59
N LEU A 131 15.58 5.25 1.33
CA LEU A 131 14.47 5.64 0.46
C LEU A 131 13.12 5.12 0.98
N LEU A 132 13.07 3.86 1.44
CA LEU A 132 11.85 3.28 2.03
C LEU A 132 11.50 3.97 3.37
N ALA A 133 12.48 4.30 4.19
CA ALA A 133 12.26 5.08 5.40
C ALA A 133 11.72 6.50 5.11
N GLN A 134 12.21 7.15 4.04
CA GLN A 134 11.69 8.44 3.60
C GLN A 134 10.28 8.32 3.01
N HIS A 135 10.01 7.27 2.23
CA HIS A 135 8.69 6.96 1.70
C HIS A 135 7.64 6.84 2.83
N ALA A 136 7.95 6.08 3.88
CA ALA A 136 7.08 5.91 5.04
C ALA A 136 6.77 7.25 5.74
N LYS A 137 7.78 8.12 5.90
CA LYS A 137 7.60 9.48 6.44
C LYS A 137 6.73 10.36 5.56
N ASP A 138 6.88 10.25 4.23
CA ASP A 138 6.06 11.03 3.29
C ASP A 138 4.60 10.57 3.31
N LEU A 139 4.36 9.26 3.45
CA LEU A 139 3.02 8.72 3.60
C LEU A 139 2.37 9.17 4.92
N LEU A 140 3.13 9.19 6.02
CA LEU A 140 2.65 9.69 7.32
C LEU A 140 2.33 11.19 7.27
N LYS A 141 3.19 12.01 6.66
CA LYS A 141 2.90 13.44 6.43
C LYS A 141 1.63 13.65 5.62
N HIS A 142 1.38 12.73 4.69
CA HIS A 142 0.15 12.80 3.91
C HIS A 142 -1.07 12.49 4.77
N ALA A 143 -1.02 11.48 5.64
CA ALA A 143 -2.06 11.19 6.61
C ALA A 143 -2.29 12.40 7.55
N GLU A 144 -1.23 13.05 8.04
CA GLU A 144 -1.35 14.29 8.82
C GLU A 144 -2.04 15.42 8.05
N ALA A 145 -1.71 15.58 6.76
CA ALA A 145 -2.36 16.59 5.92
C ALA A 145 -3.84 16.29 5.70
N LEU A 146 -4.21 15.00 5.55
CA LEU A 146 -5.61 14.57 5.46
C LEU A 146 -6.37 14.85 6.75
N SER A 147 -5.81 14.50 7.89
CA SER A 147 -6.40 14.79 9.21
C SER A 147 -6.72 16.28 9.37
N LYS A 148 -5.80 17.17 8.95
CA LYS A 148 -5.97 18.63 9.03
C LYS A 148 -7.09 19.16 8.14
N ARG A 149 -7.53 18.44 7.12
CA ARG A 149 -8.64 18.84 6.23
C ARG A 149 -10.00 18.77 6.93
N ARG A 150 -10.05 18.17 8.14
CA ARG A 150 -11.23 18.10 9.00
C ARG A 150 -12.51 17.69 8.26
N TYR A 151 -12.40 16.68 7.43
CA TYR A 151 -13.57 16.17 6.72
C TYR A 151 -14.69 15.75 7.67
N ALA A 152 -14.34 15.22 8.84
CA ALA A 152 -15.28 14.82 9.89
C ALA A 152 -16.13 15.96 10.44
N GLU A 153 -15.63 17.21 10.41
CA GLU A 153 -16.37 18.37 10.91
C GLU A 153 -17.37 18.94 9.88
N LYS A 154 -17.38 18.40 8.67
CA LYS A 154 -18.19 18.92 7.53
C LYS A 154 -19.48 18.12 7.35
N GLY A 155 -20.43 18.28 8.26
CA GLY A 155 -21.75 17.67 8.18
C GLY A 155 -21.78 16.24 8.73
N ASN A 156 -22.77 15.44 8.33
CA ASN A 156 -22.92 14.03 8.73
C ASN A 156 -21.81 13.16 8.10
N SER A 157 -20.58 13.22 8.62
CA SER A 157 -19.47 12.41 8.13
C SER A 157 -18.96 11.46 9.21
N ALA A 158 -18.36 10.36 8.79
CA ALA A 158 -17.61 9.49 9.70
C ALA A 158 -16.44 10.24 10.35
N ASP A 159 -16.07 9.85 11.54
CA ASP A 159 -14.97 10.47 12.32
C ASP A 159 -13.57 10.10 11.78
N PHE A 160 -13.51 9.51 10.59
CA PHE A 160 -12.27 9.09 9.96
C PHE A 160 -12.30 9.32 8.44
N VAL A 161 -11.11 9.32 7.84
CA VAL A 161 -10.89 9.38 6.39
C VAL A 161 -10.12 8.15 5.95
N ILE A 162 -10.50 7.58 4.81
CA ILE A 162 -9.75 6.47 4.21
C ILE A 162 -8.65 7.04 3.31
N LEU A 163 -7.42 6.66 3.58
CA LEU A 163 -6.28 6.88 2.70
C LEU A 163 -6.08 5.63 1.84
N TYR A 164 -6.42 5.73 0.58
CA TYR A 164 -6.34 4.62 -0.35
C TYR A 164 -4.99 4.54 -1.05
N ALA A 165 -4.31 3.41 -0.94
CA ALA A 165 -3.09 3.08 -1.69
C ALA A 165 -3.39 1.90 -2.63
N PRO A 166 -3.26 2.07 -3.99
CA PRO A 166 -3.65 1.03 -4.95
C PRO A 166 -2.66 -0.14 -5.07
N ILE A 167 -1.53 -0.09 -4.39
CA ILE A 167 -0.51 -1.16 -4.37
C ILE A 167 -0.17 -1.50 -2.92
N ASP A 168 -0.41 -2.74 -2.52
CA ASP A 168 -0.18 -3.23 -1.14
C ASP A 168 1.27 -3.05 -0.66
N ALA A 169 2.24 -3.20 -1.56
CA ALA A 169 3.65 -3.06 -1.24
C ALA A 169 4.01 -1.67 -0.67
N ILE A 170 3.34 -0.61 -1.10
CA ILE A 170 3.56 0.75 -0.60
C ILE A 170 3.24 0.85 0.88
N TYR A 171 2.15 0.26 1.26
CA TYR A 171 1.68 0.23 2.62
C TYR A 171 2.52 -0.71 3.49
N THR A 172 2.83 -1.89 2.96
CA THR A 172 3.66 -2.88 3.64
C THR A 172 5.06 -2.34 3.96
N GLU A 173 5.70 -1.66 3.00
CA GLU A 173 7.02 -1.07 3.22
C GLU A 173 6.98 0.10 4.21
N ALA A 174 5.89 0.86 4.25
CA ALA A 174 5.73 1.90 5.26
C ALA A 174 5.61 1.33 6.68
N ILE A 175 4.88 0.22 6.86
CA ILE A 175 4.76 -0.49 8.14
C ILE A 175 6.12 -1.10 8.55
N ASN A 176 6.84 -1.69 7.61
CA ASN A 176 8.17 -2.27 7.87
C ASN A 176 9.17 -1.19 8.32
N ALA A 177 9.11 0.00 7.72
CA ALA A 177 10.01 1.10 8.06
C ALA A 177 9.63 1.84 9.36
N ILE A 178 8.34 1.91 9.69
CA ILE A 178 7.81 2.56 10.89
C ILE A 178 6.86 1.59 11.60
N PRO A 179 7.30 0.84 12.62
CA PRO A 179 6.50 -0.22 13.26
C PRO A 179 5.16 0.23 13.85
N ASP A 180 5.06 1.49 14.27
CA ASP A 180 3.83 2.08 14.81
C ASP A 180 3.05 2.93 13.80
N PHE A 181 3.36 2.78 12.49
CA PHE A 181 2.76 3.53 11.39
C PHE A 181 1.22 3.52 11.45
N ILE A 182 0.62 2.31 11.57
CA ILE A 182 -0.85 2.18 11.66
C ILE A 182 -1.39 2.92 12.89
N THR A 183 -0.73 2.77 14.04
CA THR A 183 -1.15 3.42 15.27
C THR A 183 -1.10 4.94 15.14
N GLN A 184 -0.11 5.48 14.45
CA GLN A 184 -0.02 6.91 14.17
C GLN A 184 -1.14 7.38 13.24
N CYS A 185 -1.43 6.64 12.16
CA CYS A 185 -2.54 6.96 11.26
C CYS A 185 -3.91 6.93 11.99
N LEU A 186 -4.15 5.92 12.83
CA LEU A 186 -5.39 5.83 13.60
C LEU A 186 -5.56 6.99 14.58
N LYS A 187 -4.48 7.46 15.22
CA LYS A 187 -4.52 8.68 16.08
C LYS A 187 -4.87 9.95 15.30
N LEU A 188 -4.62 9.95 14.00
CA LEU A 188 -4.98 11.04 13.09
C LEU A 188 -6.39 10.88 12.50
N ASN A 189 -7.13 9.84 12.88
CA ASN A 189 -8.40 9.44 12.27
C ASN A 189 -8.26 9.17 10.76
N VAL A 190 -7.14 8.59 10.34
CA VAL A 190 -6.87 8.14 8.98
C VAL A 190 -6.69 6.62 9.00
N THR A 191 -7.40 5.94 8.13
CA THR A 191 -7.38 4.47 8.04
C THR A 191 -7.15 4.02 6.59
#